data_6ce9cc3ae32ae3f12c2e772b5817a703
#
_entry.id   6ce9cc3ae32ae3f12c2e772b5817a703
#
_cell.length_a   1.000
_cell.length_b   1.000
_cell.length_c   1.000
_cell.angle_alpha   90.00
_cell.angle_beta   90.00
_cell.angle_gamma   90.00
#
_symmetry.space_group_name_H-M   'P 1'
#
loop_
_entity.id
_entity.type
_entity.pdbx_description
1 polymer ?
#
loop_
_entity_poly.entity_id
_entity_poly.type
_entity_poly.pdbx_seq_one_letter_code
_entity_poly.pdbx_strand_id
1 'polypeptide(L)'
;PIETHAMVDACIEAFNISGEKKWVDNAVMCFNWFLGHNDLNMVLYDPKSGGCRDGLMADGINQNEGAESTLACLLSHLTLQKHYADQTLKKAAP
;
A
#
# COMPACT_ATOMS: atom_id res chain seq x y z
N PRO A 1 3.71 8.77 -2.16
CA PRO A 1 2.93 7.61 -2.66
C PRO A 1 3.75 6.64 -3.52
N ILE A 2 4.60 7.13 -4.40
CA ILE A 2 5.42 6.28 -5.28
C ILE A 2 6.38 5.43 -4.45
N GLU A 3 7.08 6.04 -3.52
CA GLU A 3 8.01 5.33 -2.64
C GLU A 3 7.28 4.31 -1.78
N THR A 4 6.08 4.63 -1.32
CA THR A 4 5.27 3.71 -0.52
C THR A 4 4.86 2.50 -1.35
N HIS A 5 4.43 2.71 -2.61
CA HIS A 5 4.11 1.61 -3.53
C HIS A 5 5.34 0.73 -3.79
N ALA A 6 6.48 1.34 -4.06
CA ALA A 6 7.73 0.60 -4.29
C ALA A 6 8.10 -0.26 -3.07
N MET A 7 7.89 0.26 -1.87
CA MET A 7 8.18 -0.48 -0.63
C MET A 7 7.22 -1.66 -0.43
N VAL A 8 5.92 -1.47 -0.72
CA VAL A 8 4.94 -2.57 -0.67
C VAL A 8 5.36 -3.70 -1.61
N ASP A 9 5.69 -3.37 -2.85
CA ASP A 9 6.11 -4.37 -3.84
C ASP A 9 7.40 -5.08 -3.42
N ALA A 10 8.38 -4.33 -2.92
CA ALA A 10 9.66 -4.90 -2.46
C ALA A 10 9.44 -5.86 -1.28
N CYS A 11 8.59 -5.51 -0.34
CA CYS A 11 8.29 -6.36 0.81
C CYS A 11 7.58 -7.66 0.39
N ILE A 12 6.64 -7.60 -0.55
CA ILE A 12 5.97 -8.81 -1.04
C ILE A 12 6.95 -9.71 -1.80
N GLU A 13 7.83 -9.15 -2.62
CA GLU A 13 8.89 -9.92 -3.28
C GLU A 13 9.84 -10.57 -2.27
N ALA A 14 10.22 -9.85 -1.22
CA ALA A 14 11.05 -10.42 -0.14
C ALA A 14 10.35 -11.59 0.54
N PHE A 15 9.04 -11.51 0.74
CA PHE A 15 8.27 -12.65 1.25
C PHE A 15 8.28 -13.82 0.27
N ASN A 16 8.07 -13.56 -1.01
CA ASN A 16 8.05 -14.63 -2.03
C ASN A 16 9.37 -15.40 -2.08
N ILE A 17 10.48 -14.73 -1.80
CA ILE A 17 11.82 -15.35 -1.80
C ILE A 17 12.11 -16.05 -0.48
N SER A 18 11.80 -15.43 0.66
CA SER A 18 12.22 -15.90 1.98
C SER A 18 11.17 -16.74 2.72
N GLY A 19 9.88 -16.52 2.42
CA GLY A 19 8.77 -17.11 3.16
C GLY A 19 8.56 -16.51 4.56
N GLU A 20 9.29 -15.46 4.92
CA GLU A 20 9.19 -14.87 6.24
C GLU A 20 8.04 -13.87 6.34
N LYS A 21 7.12 -14.14 7.26
CA LYS A 21 5.90 -13.33 7.47
C LYS A 21 6.20 -11.87 7.78
N LYS A 22 7.36 -11.55 8.37
CA LYS A 22 7.73 -10.17 8.69
C LYS A 22 7.65 -9.24 7.48
N TRP A 23 7.92 -9.75 6.28
CA TRP A 23 7.87 -8.95 5.05
C TRP A 23 6.44 -8.58 4.67
N VAL A 24 5.50 -9.50 4.89
CA VAL A 24 4.06 -9.21 4.68
C VAL A 24 3.58 -8.17 5.68
N ASP A 25 3.97 -8.31 6.95
CA ASP A 25 3.59 -7.36 8.00
C ASP A 25 4.13 -5.95 7.68
N ASN A 26 5.35 -5.88 7.16
CA ASN A 26 5.94 -4.60 6.71
C ASN A 26 5.21 -4.03 5.51
N ALA A 27 4.78 -4.86 4.56
CA ALA A 27 4.02 -4.40 3.39
C ALA A 27 2.68 -3.78 3.82
N VAL A 28 1.97 -4.44 4.74
CA VAL A 28 0.71 -3.91 5.28
C VAL A 28 0.94 -2.59 6.02
N MET A 29 2.00 -2.52 6.81
CA MET A 29 2.36 -1.28 7.52
C MET A 29 2.61 -0.14 6.53
N CYS A 30 3.34 -0.40 5.45
CA CYS A 30 3.59 0.59 4.40
C CYS A 30 2.29 1.01 3.72
N PHE A 31 1.40 0.08 3.41
CA PHE A 31 0.12 0.39 2.78
C PHE A 31 -0.75 1.26 3.69
N ASN A 32 -0.72 1.02 4.99
CA ASN A 32 -1.50 1.79 5.97
C ASN A 32 -1.12 3.27 5.99
N TRP A 33 0.03 3.64 5.44
CA TRP A 33 0.41 5.04 5.24
C TRP A 33 -0.65 5.81 4.44
N PHE A 34 -1.23 5.19 3.41
CA PHE A 34 -2.32 5.80 2.63
C PHE A 34 -3.59 5.99 3.46
N LEU A 35 -3.78 5.18 4.50
CA LEU A 35 -4.98 5.15 5.31
C LEU A 35 -4.85 5.95 6.60
N GLY A 36 -3.79 6.72 6.76
CA GLY A 36 -3.60 7.64 7.88
C GLY A 36 -2.50 7.25 8.86
N HIS A 37 -1.86 6.11 8.72
CA HIS A 37 -0.72 5.70 9.56
C HIS A 37 0.56 6.35 9.03
N ASN A 38 0.64 7.66 9.18
CA ASN A 38 1.73 8.50 8.71
C ASN A 38 1.97 9.63 9.71
N ASP A 39 2.99 10.47 9.46
CA ASP A 39 3.43 11.49 10.40
C ASP A 39 2.34 12.49 10.80
N LEU A 40 1.36 12.72 9.94
CA LEU A 40 0.27 13.66 10.21
C LEU A 40 -1.01 12.98 10.70
N ASN A 41 -1.05 11.64 10.76
CA ASN A 41 -2.26 10.87 11.06
C ASN A 41 -3.45 11.26 10.18
N MET A 42 -3.19 11.51 8.89
CA MET A 42 -4.20 11.96 7.93
C MET A 42 -4.30 10.99 6.77
N VAL A 43 -5.54 10.62 6.40
CA VAL A 43 -5.82 9.69 5.30
C VAL A 43 -5.55 10.36 3.97
N LEU A 44 -4.78 9.71 3.09
CA LEU A 44 -4.51 10.20 1.74
C LEU A 44 -5.49 9.63 0.71
N TYR A 45 -5.95 8.40 0.91
CA TYR A 45 -6.96 7.82 0.03
C TYR A 45 -8.31 8.51 0.21
N ASP A 46 -8.94 8.89 -0.90
CA ASP A 46 -10.27 9.51 -0.89
C ASP A 46 -11.32 8.52 -1.39
N PRO A 47 -12.15 7.95 -0.51
CA PRO A 47 -13.15 6.98 -0.92
C PRO A 47 -14.26 7.58 -1.80
N LYS A 48 -14.45 8.89 -1.79
CA LYS A 48 -15.48 9.54 -2.61
C LYS A 48 -15.08 9.62 -4.07
N SER A 49 -13.81 9.93 -4.34
CA SER A 49 -13.29 10.04 -5.71
C SER A 49 -12.59 8.77 -6.19
N GLY A 50 -12.15 7.92 -5.27
CA GLY A 50 -11.26 6.80 -5.57
C GLY A 50 -9.81 7.22 -5.80
N GLY A 51 -9.51 8.51 -5.65
CA GLY A 51 -8.18 9.05 -5.84
C GLY A 51 -7.31 8.99 -4.59
N CYS A 52 -6.05 9.33 -4.76
CA CYS A 52 -5.09 9.44 -3.66
C CYS A 52 -4.41 10.81 -3.72
N ARG A 53 -4.30 11.45 -2.58
CA ARG A 53 -3.63 12.75 -2.46
C ARG A 53 -2.13 12.62 -2.67
N ASP A 54 -1.51 13.68 -3.18
CA ASP A 54 -0.13 13.62 -3.68
C ASP A 54 0.93 13.44 -2.60
N GLY A 55 0.66 13.78 -1.35
CA GLY A 55 1.60 13.54 -0.28
C GLY A 55 1.40 14.38 0.95
N LEU A 56 2.34 14.25 1.87
CA LEU A 56 2.35 15.00 3.11
C LEU A 56 3.22 16.25 2.96
N MET A 57 2.78 17.35 3.57
CA MET A 57 3.54 18.57 3.71
C MET A 57 3.68 18.92 5.19
N ALA A 58 4.55 19.84 5.54
CA ALA A 58 4.82 20.22 6.93
C ALA A 58 3.56 20.68 7.68
N ASP A 59 2.61 21.28 6.98
CA ASP A 59 1.40 21.89 7.55
C ASP A 59 0.10 21.18 7.13
N GLY A 60 0.20 20.02 6.49
CA GLY A 60 -1.01 19.29 6.09
C GLY A 60 -0.78 18.34 4.92
N ILE A 61 -1.87 17.97 4.26
CA ILE A 61 -1.86 17.10 3.08
C ILE A 61 -1.93 17.96 1.82
N ASN A 62 -1.13 17.62 0.82
CA ASN A 62 -1.32 18.12 -0.52
C ASN A 62 -2.61 17.51 -1.08
N GLN A 63 -3.65 18.33 -1.23
CA GLN A 63 -5.00 17.90 -1.61
C GLN A 63 -5.12 17.47 -3.07
N ASN A 64 -4.12 17.75 -3.89
CA ASN A 64 -4.14 17.35 -5.30
C ASN A 64 -4.13 15.82 -5.40
N GLU A 65 -4.97 15.28 -6.28
CA GLU A 65 -5.09 13.83 -6.50
C GLU A 65 -4.54 13.50 -7.89
N GLY A 66 -3.22 13.50 -8.01
CA GLY A 66 -2.54 13.21 -9.26
C GLY A 66 -2.72 11.76 -9.70
N ALA A 67 -2.62 11.52 -11.02
CA ALA A 67 -2.76 10.18 -11.58
C ALA A 67 -1.71 9.22 -11.02
N GLU A 68 -0.48 9.68 -10.86
CA GLU A 68 0.63 8.87 -10.37
C GLU A 68 0.41 8.41 -8.93
N SER A 69 -0.04 9.33 -8.06
CA SER A 69 -0.35 9.03 -6.66
C SER A 69 -1.54 8.09 -6.54
N THR A 70 -2.57 8.31 -7.34
CA THR A 70 -3.76 7.44 -7.38
C THR A 70 -3.39 6.04 -7.83
N LEU A 71 -2.55 5.91 -8.88
CA LEU A 71 -2.07 4.61 -9.35
C LEU A 71 -1.20 3.92 -8.30
N ALA A 72 -0.33 4.65 -7.60
CA ALA A 72 0.51 4.09 -6.55
C ALA A 72 -0.33 3.45 -5.44
N CYS A 73 -1.37 4.14 -4.99
CA CYS A 73 -2.30 3.61 -3.99
C CYS A 73 -3.04 2.38 -4.50
N LEU A 74 -3.62 2.46 -5.70
CA LEU A 74 -4.37 1.36 -6.30
C LEU A 74 -3.50 0.13 -6.52
N LEU A 75 -2.31 0.30 -7.08
CA LEU A 75 -1.39 -0.82 -7.35
C LEU A 75 -0.90 -1.45 -6.05
N SER A 76 -0.65 -0.67 -5.01
CA SER A 76 -0.30 -1.21 -3.68
C SER A 76 -1.42 -2.08 -3.13
N HIS A 77 -2.66 -1.62 -3.25
CA HIS A 77 -3.84 -2.37 -2.81
C HIS A 77 -3.96 -3.68 -3.59
N LEU A 78 -3.81 -3.63 -4.92
CA LEU A 78 -3.89 -4.82 -5.77
C LEU A 78 -2.78 -5.82 -5.47
N THR A 79 -1.56 -5.36 -5.20
CA THR A 79 -0.44 -6.22 -4.80
C THR A 79 -0.78 -7.01 -3.54
N LEU A 80 -1.34 -6.35 -2.54
CA LEU A 80 -1.75 -7.02 -1.29
C LEU A 80 -2.93 -7.95 -1.51
N GLN A 81 -3.93 -7.55 -2.30
CA GLN A 81 -5.06 -8.43 -2.63
C GLN A 81 -4.59 -9.70 -3.32
N LYS A 82 -3.70 -9.58 -4.29
CA LYS A 82 -3.14 -10.73 -5.00
C LYS A 82 -2.38 -11.65 -4.05
N HIS A 83 -1.57 -11.08 -3.16
CA HIS A 83 -0.83 -11.85 -2.17
C HIS A 83 -1.78 -12.70 -1.31
N TYR A 84 -2.82 -12.10 -0.75
CA TYR A 84 -3.76 -12.83 0.10
C TYR A 84 -4.58 -13.86 -0.68
N ALA A 85 -4.96 -13.56 -1.91
CA ALA A 85 -5.65 -14.53 -2.78
C ALA A 85 -4.76 -15.73 -3.07
N ASP A 86 -3.48 -15.51 -3.40
CA ASP A 86 -2.51 -16.58 -3.65
C ASP A 86 -2.31 -17.45 -2.41
N GLN A 87 -2.23 -16.86 -1.22
CA GLN A 87 -2.09 -17.62 0.02
C GLN A 87 -3.33 -18.45 0.33
N THR A 88 -4.52 -17.93 0.06
CA THR A 88 -5.77 -18.67 0.21
C THR A 88 -5.80 -19.89 -0.71
N LEU A 89 -5.40 -19.74 -1.95
CA LEU A 89 -5.32 -20.85 -2.91
C LEU A 89 -4.32 -21.90 -2.47
N LYS A 90 -3.16 -21.51 -1.95
CA LYS A 90 -2.16 -22.45 -1.43
C LYS A 90 -2.69 -23.24 -0.25
N LYS A 91 -3.43 -22.62 0.65
CA LYS A 91 -4.04 -23.30 1.80
C LYS A 91 -5.13 -24.27 1.38
N ALA A 92 -5.84 -23.99 0.29
CA ALA A 92 -6.89 -24.85 -0.25
C ALA A 92 -6.33 -26.00 -1.07
N ALA A 93 -5.08 -25.93 -1.51
CA ALA A 93 -4.45 -26.99 -2.30
C ALA A 93 -4.25 -28.27 -1.46
N PRO A 94 -4.50 -29.45 -2.04
CA PRO A 94 -4.26 -30.74 -1.35
C PRO A 94 -2.77 -30.98 -1.09
#